data_b470dc82d78dee29d633d015a3500772
#
_entry.id   b470dc82d78dee29d633d015a3500772
#
_cell.length_a   1.000
_cell.length_b   1.000
_cell.length_c   1.000
_cell.angle_alpha   90.00
_cell.angle_beta   90.00
_cell.angle_gamma   90.00
#
_symmetry.space_group_name_H-M   'P 1'
#
loop_
_entity.id
_entity.type
_entity.pdbx_description
1 polymer ?
#
loop_
_entity_poly.entity_id
_entity_poly.type
_entity_poly.pdbx_seq_one_letter_code
_entity_poly.pdbx_strand_id
1 'polypeptide(L)'
;MSQAQFDAQFEAQSHAYIIEIHDRAAGIITRDARGFRFFSSERLFDSLEGRQFRSAREAERAARAVFSERSRRANASLFAN
;
A
#
# COMPACT_ATOMS: atom_id res chain seq x y z
N MET A 1 -30.44 14.10 10.71
CA MET A 1 -29.63 13.51 11.72
C MET A 1 -28.17 13.55 11.42
N SER A 2 -27.43 14.04 12.34
CA SER A 2 -26.00 14.08 12.14
C SER A 2 -25.41 12.70 12.06
N GLN A 3 -26.16 11.73 12.50
CA GLN A 3 -25.71 10.36 12.43
C GLN A 3 -25.46 9.89 11.00
N ALA A 4 -26.37 10.23 10.12
CA ALA A 4 -26.24 9.80 8.74
C ALA A 4 -25.02 10.39 8.09
N GLN A 5 -24.75 11.66 8.39
CA GLN A 5 -23.58 12.29 7.85
C GLN A 5 -22.31 11.71 8.37
N PHE A 6 -22.35 11.39 9.63
CA PHE A 6 -21.24 10.77 10.27
C PHE A 6 -20.91 9.46 9.61
N ASP A 7 -21.94 8.70 9.28
CA ASP A 7 -21.75 7.42 8.61
C ASP A 7 -21.15 7.60 7.23
N ALA A 8 -21.55 8.66 6.56
CA ALA A 8 -20.99 8.92 5.24
C ALA A 8 -19.49 9.20 5.33
N GLN A 9 -19.08 9.89 6.37
CA GLN A 9 -17.66 10.13 6.53
C GLN A 9 -16.91 8.84 6.84
N PHE A 10 -17.51 8.01 7.62
CA PHE A 10 -16.94 6.71 7.90
C PHE A 10 -16.74 5.91 6.64
N GLU A 11 -17.72 5.95 5.77
CA GLU A 11 -17.62 5.21 4.54
C GLU A 11 -16.47 5.72 3.69
N ALA A 12 -16.29 7.02 3.65
CA ALA A 12 -15.17 7.57 2.92
C ALA A 12 -13.86 7.07 3.48
N GLN A 13 -13.78 6.99 4.80
CA GLN A 13 -12.57 6.49 5.42
C GLN A 13 -12.39 5.01 5.22
N SER A 14 -13.48 4.27 5.15
CA SER A 14 -13.38 2.83 4.96
C SER A 14 -12.90 2.48 3.58
N HIS A 15 -12.81 3.46 2.67
CA HIS A 15 -12.26 3.23 1.35
C HIS A 15 -10.75 3.41 1.33
N ALA A 16 -10.16 3.71 2.45
CA ALA A 16 -8.72 3.86 2.55
C ALA A 16 -8.17 2.81 3.50
N TYR A 17 -7.15 2.11 3.07
CA TYR A 17 -6.56 1.04 3.86
C TYR A 17 -5.06 1.23 3.95
N ILE A 18 -4.52 0.93 5.11
CA ILE A 18 -3.07 0.98 5.29
C ILE A 18 -2.50 -0.38 4.93
N ILE A 19 -1.47 -0.36 4.10
CA ILE A 19 -0.77 -1.60 3.74
C ILE A 19 0.48 -1.67 4.59
N GLU A 20 0.57 -2.71 5.41
CA GLU A 20 1.72 -2.91 6.29
C GLU A 20 2.49 -4.14 5.88
N ILE A 21 3.80 -3.98 5.80
CA ILE A 21 4.70 -5.08 5.48
C ILE A 21 5.76 -5.11 6.56
N HIS A 22 5.82 -6.21 7.30
CA HIS A 22 6.82 -6.38 8.37
C HIS A 22 6.80 -5.21 9.34
N ASP A 23 5.61 -4.86 9.82
CA ASP A 23 5.41 -3.80 10.80
C ASP A 23 5.76 -2.40 10.29
N ARG A 24 5.89 -2.24 8.98
CA ARG A 24 6.13 -0.95 8.39
C ARG A 24 4.93 -0.56 7.54
N ALA A 25 4.58 0.70 7.59
CA ALA A 25 3.51 1.20 6.74
C ALA A 25 4.09 1.42 5.35
N ALA A 26 3.80 0.49 4.46
CA ALA A 26 4.28 0.60 3.09
C ALA A 26 3.56 1.71 2.35
N GLY A 27 2.30 1.89 2.63
CA GLY A 27 1.53 2.91 1.97
C GLY A 27 0.07 2.79 2.30
N ILE A 28 -0.70 3.59 1.60
CA ILE A 28 -2.15 3.62 1.76
C ILE A 28 -2.75 3.34 0.40
N ILE A 29 -3.81 2.54 0.38
CA ILE A 29 -4.56 2.36 -0.86
C ILE A 29 -5.93 2.99 -0.67
N THR A 30 -6.41 3.65 -1.70
CA THR A 30 -7.73 4.24 -1.69
C THR A 30 -8.55 3.63 -2.81
N ARG A 31 -9.80 3.37 -2.50
CA ARG A 31 -10.70 2.77 -3.46
C ARG A 31 -11.24 3.82 -4.39
N ASP A 32 -11.25 3.53 -5.68
CA ASP A 32 -11.88 4.40 -6.66
C ASP A 32 -12.62 3.53 -7.67
N ALA A 33 -13.11 4.14 -8.74
CA ALA A 33 -13.93 3.42 -9.70
C ALA A 33 -13.18 2.31 -10.40
N ARG A 34 -11.86 2.39 -10.44
CA ARG A 34 -11.05 1.40 -11.15
C ARG A 34 -10.44 0.35 -10.24
N GLY A 35 -10.64 0.49 -8.94
CA GLY A 35 -10.07 -0.43 -7.99
C GLY A 35 -9.39 0.32 -6.88
N PHE A 36 -8.12 0.01 -6.65
CA PHE A 36 -7.38 0.62 -5.55
C PHE A 36 -6.14 1.30 -6.07
N ARG A 37 -5.92 2.53 -5.63
CA ARG A 37 -4.74 3.29 -6.00
C ARG A 37 -3.79 3.35 -4.82
N PHE A 38 -2.52 3.13 -5.08
CA PHE A 38 -1.50 3.07 -4.05
C PHE A 38 -0.81 4.43 -3.87
N PHE A 39 -0.61 4.80 -2.63
CA PHE A 39 0.16 5.99 -2.26
C PHE A 39 1.25 5.54 -1.30
N SER A 40 2.49 5.66 -1.70
CA SER A 40 3.58 5.13 -0.89
C SER A 40 3.81 6.00 0.35
N SER A 41 4.20 5.34 1.44
CA SER A 41 4.57 6.03 2.67
C SER A 41 6.07 6.14 2.85
N GLU A 42 6.82 5.31 2.15
CA GLU A 42 8.27 5.27 2.26
C GLU A 42 8.87 5.16 0.89
N ARG A 43 10.07 5.68 0.75
CA ARG A 43 10.78 5.64 -0.51
C ARG A 43 10.92 4.23 -1.06
N LEU A 44 11.06 3.27 -0.17
CA LEU A 44 11.20 1.89 -0.56
C LEU A 44 10.09 1.45 -1.50
N PHE A 45 8.89 2.01 -1.32
CA PHE A 45 7.73 1.60 -2.08
C PHE A 45 7.34 2.61 -3.15
N ASP A 46 8.22 3.52 -3.49
CA ASP A 46 7.88 4.56 -4.46
C ASP A 46 7.59 4.01 -5.84
N SER A 47 8.11 2.84 -6.15
CA SER A 47 7.80 2.23 -7.44
C SER A 47 6.33 1.89 -7.58
N LEU A 48 5.61 1.82 -6.47
CA LEU A 48 4.19 1.52 -6.49
C LEU A 48 3.33 2.78 -6.47
N GLU A 49 3.97 3.93 -6.32
CA GLU A 49 3.22 5.18 -6.21
C GLU A 49 2.33 5.39 -7.43
N GLY A 50 1.05 5.62 -7.16
CA GLY A 50 0.11 5.90 -8.23
C GLY A 50 -0.39 4.69 -8.99
N ARG A 51 0.11 3.50 -8.67
CA ARG A 51 -0.32 2.30 -9.38
C ARG A 51 -1.69 1.87 -8.91
N GLN A 52 -2.41 1.21 -9.81
CA GLN A 52 -3.74 0.73 -9.51
C GLN A 52 -3.75 -0.78 -9.41
N PHE A 53 -4.51 -1.26 -8.45
CA PHE A 53 -4.66 -2.68 -8.20
C PHE A 53 -6.13 -3.04 -8.18
N ARG A 54 -6.42 -4.29 -8.46
CA ARG A 54 -7.80 -4.75 -8.49
C ARG A 54 -8.34 -5.01 -7.09
N SER A 55 -7.46 -5.29 -6.15
CA SER A 55 -7.88 -5.60 -4.80
C SER A 55 -6.81 -5.16 -3.83
N ALA A 56 -7.21 -5.07 -2.55
CA ALA A 56 -6.26 -4.74 -1.50
C ALA A 56 -5.19 -5.82 -1.39
N ARG A 57 -5.57 -7.07 -1.60
CA ARG A 57 -4.63 -8.17 -1.53
C ARG A 57 -3.57 -8.06 -2.62
N GLU A 58 -3.98 -7.64 -3.79
CA GLU A 58 -3.03 -7.44 -4.88
C GLU A 58 -2.02 -6.36 -4.54
N ALA A 59 -2.50 -5.27 -3.96
CA ALA A 59 -1.62 -4.19 -3.55
C ALA A 59 -0.65 -4.66 -2.47
N GLU A 60 -1.14 -5.41 -1.53
CA GLU A 60 -0.28 -5.95 -0.47
C GLU A 60 0.78 -6.87 -1.04
N ARG A 61 0.38 -7.71 -1.98
CA ARG A 61 1.30 -8.64 -2.61
C ARG A 61 2.40 -7.88 -3.35
N ALA A 62 2.02 -6.82 -4.04
CA ALA A 62 3.00 -6.02 -4.75
C ALA A 62 3.97 -5.34 -3.79
N ALA A 63 3.47 -4.82 -2.68
CA ALA A 63 4.33 -4.20 -1.69
C ALA A 63 5.28 -5.22 -1.06
N ARG A 64 4.77 -6.40 -0.79
CA ARG A 64 5.60 -7.45 -0.23
C ARG A 64 6.71 -7.86 -1.20
N ALA A 65 6.39 -7.90 -2.49
CA ALA A 65 7.38 -8.25 -3.49
C ALA A 65 8.47 -7.20 -3.56
N VAL A 66 8.10 -5.93 -3.48
CA VAL A 66 9.09 -4.86 -3.49
C VAL A 66 10.02 -4.99 -2.29
N PHE A 67 9.45 -5.21 -1.12
CA PHE A 67 10.25 -5.36 0.09
C PHE A 67 11.21 -6.53 -0.02
N SER A 68 10.72 -7.66 -0.48
CA SER A 68 11.55 -8.85 -0.62
C SER A 68 12.67 -8.66 -1.61
N GLU A 69 12.38 -7.99 -2.69
CA GLU A 69 13.38 -7.76 -3.71
C GLU A 69 14.49 -6.85 -3.22
N ARG A 70 14.10 -5.80 -2.49
CA ARG A 70 15.10 -4.89 -1.93
C ARG A 70 15.97 -5.59 -0.91
N SER A 71 15.36 -6.42 -0.08
CA SER A 71 16.11 -7.17 0.91
C SER A 71 17.09 -8.12 0.24
N ARG A 72 16.65 -8.76 -0.83
CA ARG A 72 17.51 -9.67 -1.57
C ARG A 72 18.68 -8.95 -2.20
N ARG A 73 18.44 -7.77 -2.75
CA ARG A 73 19.50 -6.98 -3.34
C ARG A 73 20.53 -6.55 -2.31
N ALA A 74 20.06 -6.13 -1.15
CA ALA A 74 20.95 -5.72 -0.09
C ALA A 74 21.84 -6.89 0.33
N ASN A 75 21.26 -8.07 0.47
CA ASN A 75 22.02 -9.25 0.84
C ASN A 75 23.02 -9.63 -0.24
N ALA A 76 22.59 -9.56 -1.48
CA ALA A 76 23.47 -9.89 -2.59
C ALA A 76 24.66 -8.93 -2.63
N SER A 77 24.41 -7.67 -2.37
CA SER A 77 25.47 -6.69 -2.33
C SER A 77 26.49 -6.99 -1.25
N LEU A 78 26.01 -7.40 -0.10
CA LEU A 78 26.88 -7.74 0.99
C LEU A 78 27.76 -8.93 0.66
N PHE A 79 27.19 -9.91 0.00
CA PHE A 79 27.93 -11.11 -0.33
C PHE A 79 28.81 -10.95 -1.57
N ALA A 80 28.47 -9.99 -2.41
CA ALA A 80 29.25 -9.78 -3.61
C ALA A 80 30.62 -9.22 -3.32
N ASN A 81 30.77 -8.63 -2.18
CA ASN A 81 32.07 -8.14 -1.77
C ASN A 81 32.83 -9.19 -1.01
#